data_e0b4c5a5a7ccca4e722f6fd948f79710
#
_entry.id   e0b4c5a5a7ccca4e722f6fd948f79710
#
_cell.length_a   1.000
_cell.length_b   1.000
_cell.length_c   1.000
_cell.angle_alpha   90.00
_cell.angle_beta   90.00
_cell.angle_gamma   90.00
#
_symmetry.space_group_name_H-M   'P 1'
#
loop_
_entity.id
_entity.type
_entity.pdbx_description
1 polymer ?
#
loop_
_entity_poly.entity_id
_entity_poly.type
_entity_poly.pdbx_seq_one_letter_code
_entity_poly.pdbx_strand_id
1 'polypeptide(L)'
;MVSTGILALGAFAGTNLDNLLALSGQLATADRSRHRRIAEGQVAATVVLLAFSAIAGAAFATVPSRLLSILGLVPIGLGIRAGVLLVRRSPDDRSMPVAAGLVSSFLVTLVIGADNVAVYLPVLATGSLVAAGACLAIWLICDLGLVALAGWLGRHRAVERSVERIGPYALPVLYVAIGLMVLVRSGTFGS
;
A
#
# COMPACT_ATOMS: atom_id res chain seq x y z
N MET A 1 17.79 -7.33 10.51
CA MET A 1 16.35 -7.65 10.75
C MET A 1 15.54 -6.45 11.22
N VAL A 2 15.97 -5.65 12.20
CA VAL A 2 15.24 -4.44 12.65
C VAL A 2 15.00 -3.46 11.51
N SER A 3 16.02 -3.18 10.69
CA SER A 3 15.91 -2.29 9.53
C SER A 3 14.93 -2.80 8.44
N THR A 4 14.82 -4.11 8.27
CA THR A 4 13.86 -4.73 7.33
C THR A 4 12.43 -4.57 7.83
N GLY A 5 12.19 -4.76 9.13
CA GLY A 5 10.87 -4.57 9.74
C GLY A 5 10.39 -3.12 9.64
N ILE A 6 11.25 -2.14 9.94
CA ILE A 6 10.92 -0.72 9.80
C ILE A 6 10.60 -0.36 8.35
N LEU A 7 11.38 -0.87 7.40
CA LEU A 7 11.12 -0.65 5.98
C LEU A 7 9.77 -1.26 5.56
N ALA A 8 9.48 -2.50 5.97
CA ALA A 8 8.24 -3.16 5.64
C ALA A 8 7.01 -2.43 6.21
N LEU A 9 7.09 -2.02 7.47
CA LEU A 9 6.02 -1.24 8.14
C LEU A 9 5.81 0.12 7.48
N GLY A 10 6.90 0.82 7.17
CA GLY A 10 6.84 2.11 6.48
C GLY A 10 6.28 2.00 5.08
N ALA A 11 6.69 0.98 4.32
CA ALA A 11 6.15 0.68 3.01
C ALA A 11 4.64 0.42 3.07
N PHE A 12 4.19 -0.45 3.98
CA PHE A 12 2.78 -0.75 4.16
C PHE A 12 1.96 0.47 4.56
N ALA A 13 2.39 1.18 5.60
CA ALA A 13 1.67 2.36 6.08
C ALA A 13 1.58 3.46 5.01
N GLY A 14 2.64 3.62 4.20
CA GLY A 14 2.69 4.61 3.12
C GLY A 14 1.76 4.29 1.96
N THR A 15 1.52 3.02 1.67
CA THR A 15 0.76 2.61 0.49
C THR A 15 -0.68 2.20 0.78
N ASN A 16 -1.10 2.07 2.05
CA ASN A 16 -2.41 1.53 2.39
C ASN A 16 -3.35 2.50 3.12
N LEU A 17 -3.04 3.82 3.16
CA LEU A 17 -3.94 4.80 3.75
C LEU A 17 -5.25 4.96 2.97
N ASP A 18 -5.16 4.94 1.66
CA ASP A 18 -6.32 4.98 0.75
C ASP A 18 -7.15 3.69 0.83
N ASN A 19 -6.52 2.53 0.92
CA ASN A 19 -7.18 1.26 1.22
C ASN A 19 -7.92 1.31 2.57
N LEU A 20 -7.29 1.89 3.61
CA LEU A 20 -7.91 2.06 4.91
C LEU A 20 -9.18 2.91 4.82
N LEU A 21 -9.13 4.04 4.10
CA LEU A 21 -10.27 4.93 3.91
C LEU A 21 -11.37 4.28 3.08
N ALA A 22 -11.01 3.64 1.96
CA ALA A 22 -11.97 2.94 1.11
C ALA A 22 -12.68 1.81 1.86
N LEU A 23 -11.94 1.02 2.63
CA LEU A 23 -12.47 -0.08 3.41
C LEU A 23 -13.34 0.42 4.58
N SER A 24 -12.91 1.48 5.28
CA SER A 24 -13.70 2.08 6.36
C SER A 24 -15.02 2.63 5.85
N GLY A 25 -15.02 3.28 4.68
CA GLY A 25 -16.23 3.77 4.01
C GLY A 25 -17.18 2.62 3.60
N GLN A 26 -16.63 1.51 3.04
CA GLN A 26 -17.42 0.32 2.73
C GLN A 26 -18.07 -0.28 3.98
N LEU A 27 -17.31 -0.43 5.07
CA LEU A 27 -17.79 -1.00 6.32
C LEU A 27 -18.80 -0.07 7.05
N ALA A 28 -18.63 1.25 6.93
CA ALA A 28 -19.55 2.23 7.52
C ALA A 28 -20.93 2.26 6.84
N THR A 29 -20.98 1.96 5.53
CA THR A 29 -22.22 2.03 4.74
C THR A 29 -22.90 0.67 4.55
N ALA A 30 -22.19 -0.42 4.82
CA ALA A 30 -22.71 -1.78 4.62
C ALA A 30 -23.44 -2.29 5.87
N ASP A 31 -24.42 -3.18 5.63
CA ASP A 31 -25.04 -3.97 6.70
C ASP A 31 -24.00 -4.87 7.39
N ARG A 32 -24.12 -5.07 8.68
CA ARG A 32 -23.22 -5.92 9.48
C ARG A 32 -23.06 -7.34 8.92
N SER A 33 -24.09 -7.88 8.30
CA SER A 33 -24.06 -9.20 7.65
C SER A 33 -23.06 -9.27 6.47
N ARG A 34 -22.70 -8.14 5.89
CA ARG A 34 -21.77 -8.04 4.75
C ARG A 34 -20.33 -7.75 5.18
N HIS A 35 -20.08 -7.31 6.42
CA HIS A 35 -18.76 -6.92 6.90
C HIS A 35 -17.72 -8.03 6.68
N ARG A 36 -18.08 -9.29 6.97
CA ARG A 36 -17.19 -10.44 6.76
C ARG A 36 -16.81 -10.59 5.29
N ARG A 37 -17.77 -10.49 4.37
CA ARG A 37 -17.52 -10.60 2.92
C ARG A 37 -16.66 -9.47 2.39
N ILE A 38 -16.83 -8.26 2.93
CA ILE A 38 -15.99 -7.10 2.59
C ILE A 38 -14.55 -7.37 3.05
N ALA A 39 -14.36 -7.82 4.29
CA ALA A 39 -13.05 -8.17 4.83
C ALA A 39 -12.37 -9.32 4.04
N GLU A 40 -13.13 -10.36 3.69
CA GLU A 40 -12.63 -11.47 2.84
C GLU A 40 -12.18 -10.97 1.46
N GLY A 41 -12.92 -10.04 0.85
CA GLY A 41 -12.56 -9.42 -0.42
C GLY A 41 -11.26 -8.60 -0.32
N GLN A 42 -11.11 -7.80 0.73
CA GLN A 42 -9.89 -7.05 1.02
C GLN A 42 -8.68 -7.99 1.13
N VAL A 43 -8.75 -8.97 2.02
CA VAL A 43 -7.64 -9.90 2.28
C VAL A 43 -7.29 -10.71 1.03
N ALA A 44 -8.30 -11.17 0.27
CA ALA A 44 -8.06 -11.91 -0.96
C ALA A 44 -7.32 -11.05 -2.00
N ALA A 45 -7.70 -9.79 -2.17
CA ALA A 45 -7.00 -8.86 -3.08
C ALA A 45 -5.57 -8.59 -2.62
N THR A 46 -5.34 -8.36 -1.33
CA THR A 46 -4.01 -8.18 -0.77
C THR A 46 -3.13 -9.40 -1.01
N VAL A 47 -3.65 -10.61 -0.80
CA VAL A 47 -2.91 -11.85 -1.10
C VAL A 47 -2.51 -11.91 -2.57
N VAL A 48 -3.40 -11.56 -3.49
CA VAL A 48 -3.09 -11.50 -4.94
C VAL A 48 -2.00 -10.48 -5.24
N LEU A 49 -2.07 -9.28 -4.68
CA LEU A 49 -1.06 -8.23 -4.86
C LEU A 49 0.30 -8.64 -4.28
N LEU A 50 0.32 -9.26 -3.11
CA LEU A 50 1.54 -9.77 -2.48
C LEU A 50 2.16 -10.92 -3.29
N ALA A 51 1.34 -11.87 -3.75
CA ALA A 51 1.80 -12.97 -4.59
C ALA A 51 2.39 -12.46 -5.91
N PHE A 52 1.70 -11.52 -6.56
CA PHE A 52 2.20 -10.88 -7.78
C PHE A 52 3.52 -10.14 -7.52
N SER A 53 3.60 -9.37 -6.43
CA SER A 53 4.83 -8.65 -6.05
C SER A 53 5.98 -9.60 -5.73
N ALA A 54 5.70 -10.77 -5.12
CA ALA A 54 6.71 -11.77 -4.81
C ALA A 54 7.25 -12.43 -6.07
N ILE A 55 6.37 -12.82 -7.00
CA ILE A 55 6.76 -13.45 -8.28
C ILE A 55 7.56 -12.46 -9.12
N ALA A 56 7.06 -11.22 -9.25
CA ALA A 56 7.76 -10.18 -9.98
C ALA A 56 9.11 -9.85 -9.31
N GLY A 57 9.13 -9.70 -7.97
CA GLY A 57 10.35 -9.44 -7.21
C GLY A 57 11.40 -10.53 -7.40
N ALA A 58 11.00 -11.81 -7.38
CA ALA A 58 11.90 -12.93 -7.66
C ALA A 58 12.44 -12.91 -9.10
N ALA A 59 11.61 -12.58 -10.09
CA ALA A 59 12.06 -12.42 -11.47
C ALA A 59 13.07 -11.26 -11.61
N PHE A 60 12.82 -10.14 -10.93
CA PHE A 60 13.74 -8.99 -10.94
C PHE A 60 15.00 -9.20 -10.11
N ALA A 61 15.03 -10.14 -9.15
CA ALA A 61 16.23 -10.48 -8.38
C ALA A 61 17.38 -11.05 -9.26
N THR A 62 17.07 -11.54 -10.46
CA THR A 62 18.06 -11.99 -11.44
C THR A 62 18.66 -10.83 -12.25
N VAL A 63 18.13 -9.62 -12.12
CA VAL A 63 18.56 -8.44 -12.86
C VAL A 63 19.76 -7.78 -12.16
N PRO A 64 20.76 -7.26 -12.88
CA PRO A 64 21.90 -6.57 -12.29
C PRO A 64 21.48 -5.43 -11.36
N SER A 65 22.17 -5.30 -10.21
CA SER A 65 21.84 -4.32 -9.15
C SER A 65 21.71 -2.87 -9.66
N ARG A 66 22.49 -2.50 -10.69
CA ARG A 66 22.40 -1.16 -11.32
C ARG A 66 21.04 -0.90 -11.96
N LEU A 67 20.40 -1.91 -12.53
CA LEU A 67 19.05 -1.80 -13.11
C LEU A 67 17.97 -1.83 -12.00
N LEU A 68 18.23 -2.56 -10.91
CA LEU A 68 17.34 -2.55 -9.75
C LEU A 68 17.23 -1.18 -9.08
N SER A 69 18.29 -0.37 -9.16
CA SER A 69 18.27 1.02 -8.68
C SER A 69 17.18 1.86 -9.36
N ILE A 70 16.92 1.60 -10.64
CA ILE A 70 15.90 2.31 -11.42
C ILE A 70 14.50 2.04 -10.84
N LEU A 71 14.26 0.85 -10.27
CA LEU A 71 13.00 0.52 -9.61
C LEU A 71 12.69 1.43 -8.41
N GLY A 72 13.73 1.95 -7.73
CA GLY A 72 13.55 2.95 -6.67
C GLY A 72 13.02 4.30 -7.17
N LEU A 73 13.15 4.60 -8.47
CA LEU A 73 12.58 5.80 -9.07
C LEU A 73 11.05 5.70 -9.23
N VAL A 74 10.50 4.49 -9.27
CA VAL A 74 9.05 4.28 -9.44
C VAL A 74 8.27 4.85 -8.24
N PRO A 75 8.55 4.47 -6.98
CA PRO A 75 7.87 5.09 -5.84
C PRO A 75 8.16 6.59 -5.72
N ILE A 76 9.33 7.09 -6.11
CA ILE A 76 9.61 8.53 -6.15
C ILE A 76 8.69 9.21 -7.16
N GLY A 77 8.56 8.66 -8.36
CA GLY A 77 7.67 9.19 -9.41
C GLY A 77 6.21 9.20 -8.96
N LEU A 78 5.75 8.15 -8.29
CA LEU A 78 4.41 8.07 -7.70
C LEU A 78 4.22 9.13 -6.60
N GLY A 79 5.21 9.34 -5.75
CA GLY A 79 5.18 10.38 -4.72
C GLY A 79 5.07 11.79 -5.31
N ILE A 80 5.87 12.09 -6.33
CA ILE A 80 5.80 13.38 -7.06
C ILE A 80 4.43 13.53 -7.73
N ARG A 81 3.95 12.49 -8.44
CA ARG A 81 2.62 12.49 -9.06
C ARG A 81 1.52 12.73 -8.03
N ALA A 82 1.55 12.03 -6.90
CA ALA A 82 0.58 12.19 -5.82
C ALA A 82 0.60 13.63 -5.27
N GLY A 83 1.78 14.22 -5.08
CA GLY A 83 1.93 15.61 -4.66
C GLY A 83 1.36 16.60 -5.67
N VAL A 84 1.61 16.41 -6.97
CA VAL A 84 1.07 17.26 -8.05
C VAL A 84 -0.45 17.15 -8.12
N LEU A 85 -1.00 15.93 -8.03
CA LEU A 85 -2.44 15.71 -8.02
C LEU A 85 -3.11 16.34 -6.80
N LEU A 86 -2.45 16.34 -5.64
CA LEU A 86 -2.94 16.98 -4.44
C LEU A 86 -3.13 18.49 -4.62
N VAL A 87 -2.16 19.15 -5.28
CA VAL A 87 -2.23 20.60 -5.59
C VAL A 87 -3.32 20.90 -6.63
N ARG A 88 -3.60 19.95 -7.54
CA ARG A 88 -4.58 20.13 -8.64
C ARG A 88 -6.00 19.65 -8.30
N ARG A 89 -6.23 19.04 -7.12
CA ARG A 89 -7.53 18.48 -6.74
C ARG A 89 -8.60 19.56 -6.64
N SER A 90 -9.70 19.33 -7.38
CA SER A 90 -10.97 20.05 -7.17
C SER A 90 -11.75 19.42 -6.02
N PRO A 91 -12.55 20.21 -5.26
CA PRO A 91 -13.32 19.70 -4.12
C PRO A 91 -14.36 18.60 -4.44
N ASP A 92 -14.72 18.45 -5.69
CA ASP A 92 -15.82 17.58 -6.17
C ASP A 92 -15.44 16.11 -6.44
N ASP A 93 -14.15 15.75 -6.35
CA ASP A 93 -13.64 14.42 -6.75
C ASP A 93 -13.78 13.33 -5.64
N ARG A 94 -14.72 13.50 -4.70
CA ARG A 94 -14.75 12.75 -3.43
C ARG A 94 -15.63 11.51 -3.36
N SER A 95 -16.30 11.09 -4.40
CA SER A 95 -17.24 9.98 -4.28
C SER A 95 -17.11 8.93 -5.37
N MET A 96 -16.37 7.85 -5.09
CA MET A 96 -16.71 6.57 -5.74
C MET A 96 -17.89 5.96 -4.98
N PRO A 97 -19.02 5.68 -5.62
CA PRO A 97 -20.10 4.88 -5.02
C PRO A 97 -19.57 3.46 -4.86
N VAL A 98 -19.27 3.07 -3.65
CA VAL A 98 -18.68 1.75 -3.38
C VAL A 98 -19.80 0.79 -3.05
N ALA A 99 -20.16 -0.04 -4.02
CA ALA A 99 -21.00 -1.21 -3.74
C ALA A 99 -20.31 -2.07 -2.65
N ALA A 100 -21.04 -2.47 -1.62
CA ALA A 100 -20.47 -3.20 -0.48
C ALA A 100 -20.67 -4.71 -0.64
N GLY A 101 -19.57 -5.46 -0.78
CA GLY A 101 -19.59 -6.92 -0.89
C GLY A 101 -18.19 -7.49 -1.19
N LEU A 102 -18.08 -8.83 -1.24
CA LEU A 102 -16.79 -9.51 -1.47
C LEU A 102 -16.13 -9.07 -2.79
N VAL A 103 -16.86 -9.17 -3.89
CA VAL A 103 -16.32 -8.87 -5.24
C VAL A 103 -15.97 -7.39 -5.37
N SER A 104 -16.82 -6.50 -4.88
CA SER A 104 -16.55 -5.06 -4.94
C SER A 104 -15.38 -4.66 -4.08
N SER A 105 -15.26 -5.19 -2.86
CA SER A 105 -14.11 -4.95 -2.00
C SER A 105 -12.82 -5.47 -2.63
N PHE A 106 -12.86 -6.68 -3.19
CA PHE A 106 -11.73 -7.27 -3.91
C PHE A 106 -11.28 -6.38 -5.08
N LEU A 107 -12.20 -5.95 -5.94
CA LEU A 107 -11.88 -5.11 -7.10
C LEU A 107 -11.38 -3.72 -6.69
N VAL A 108 -12.02 -3.09 -5.71
CA VAL A 108 -11.58 -1.79 -5.20
C VAL A 108 -10.16 -1.88 -4.65
N THR A 109 -9.87 -2.91 -3.84
CA THR A 109 -8.54 -3.13 -3.28
C THR A 109 -7.50 -3.43 -4.36
N LEU A 110 -7.83 -4.20 -5.40
CA LEU A 110 -6.92 -4.42 -6.52
C LEU A 110 -6.60 -3.13 -7.28
N VAL A 111 -7.60 -2.29 -7.53
CA VAL A 111 -7.42 -1.03 -8.27
C VAL A 111 -6.61 -0.03 -7.46
N ILE A 112 -6.99 0.17 -6.19
CA ILE A 112 -6.31 1.11 -5.30
C ILE A 112 -4.91 0.57 -4.95
N GLY A 113 -4.78 -0.73 -4.65
CA GLY A 113 -3.52 -1.34 -4.25
C GLY A 113 -2.56 -1.68 -5.39
N ALA A 114 -2.89 -1.34 -6.64
CA ALA A 114 -1.98 -1.57 -7.76
C ALA A 114 -0.66 -0.79 -7.62
N ASP A 115 -0.67 0.37 -6.99
CA ASP A 115 0.52 1.16 -6.68
C ASP A 115 1.36 0.56 -5.54
N ASN A 116 0.76 -0.25 -4.66
CA ASN A 116 1.48 -1.00 -3.63
C ASN A 116 2.55 -1.92 -4.26
N VAL A 117 2.22 -2.53 -5.42
CA VAL A 117 3.15 -3.37 -6.16
C VAL A 117 4.41 -2.60 -6.55
N ALA A 118 4.27 -1.33 -6.96
CA ALA A 118 5.39 -0.48 -7.33
C ALA A 118 6.36 -0.20 -6.16
N VAL A 119 5.87 -0.28 -4.93
CA VAL A 119 6.67 -0.13 -3.70
C VAL A 119 7.17 -1.49 -3.19
N TYR A 120 6.33 -2.52 -3.21
CA TYR A 120 6.67 -3.84 -2.68
C TYR A 120 7.70 -4.56 -3.55
N LEU A 121 7.57 -4.46 -4.88
CA LEU A 121 8.46 -5.12 -5.83
C LEU A 121 9.94 -4.76 -5.60
N PRO A 122 10.39 -3.50 -5.58
CA PRO A 122 11.79 -3.16 -5.35
C PRO A 122 12.28 -3.58 -3.96
N VAL A 123 11.42 -3.55 -2.94
CA VAL A 123 11.76 -4.04 -1.60
C VAL A 123 12.05 -5.54 -1.60
N LEU A 124 11.24 -6.32 -2.33
CA LEU A 124 11.41 -7.77 -2.45
C LEU A 124 12.60 -8.14 -3.34
N ALA A 125 12.80 -7.42 -4.44
CA ALA A 125 13.87 -7.67 -5.40
C ALA A 125 15.28 -7.40 -4.83
N THR A 126 15.42 -6.43 -3.91
CA THR A 126 16.70 -6.04 -3.30
C THR A 126 17.03 -6.77 -2.00
N GLY A 127 16.09 -7.55 -1.46
CA GLY A 127 16.23 -8.29 -0.20
C GLY A 127 16.76 -9.72 -0.39
N SER A 128 17.27 -10.33 0.70
CA SER A 128 17.48 -11.78 0.72
C SER A 128 16.11 -12.50 0.75
N LEU A 129 16.09 -13.78 0.40
CA LEU A 129 14.86 -14.60 0.43
C LEU A 129 14.19 -14.59 1.80
N VAL A 130 15.01 -14.63 2.88
CA VAL A 130 14.52 -14.56 4.26
C VAL A 130 13.91 -13.18 4.55
N ALA A 131 14.55 -12.09 4.09
CA ALA A 131 14.01 -10.75 4.25
C ALA A 131 12.72 -10.54 3.46
N ALA A 132 12.65 -11.07 2.23
CA ALA A 132 11.44 -11.02 1.42
C ALA A 132 10.28 -11.76 2.09
N GLY A 133 10.50 -12.98 2.58
CA GLY A 133 9.49 -13.75 3.34
C GLY A 133 9.03 -13.01 4.60
N ALA A 134 9.96 -12.38 5.33
CA ALA A 134 9.61 -11.56 6.50
C ALA A 134 8.73 -10.35 6.12
N CYS A 135 9.05 -9.65 5.03
CA CYS A 135 8.24 -8.53 4.53
C CYS A 135 6.83 -8.98 4.16
N LEU A 136 6.68 -10.08 3.40
CA LEU A 136 5.38 -10.62 3.02
C LEU A 136 4.52 -10.99 4.24
N ALA A 137 5.13 -11.64 5.25
CA ALA A 137 4.44 -11.98 6.49
C ALA A 137 4.00 -10.72 7.26
N ILE A 138 4.89 -9.72 7.38
CA ILE A 138 4.57 -8.45 8.03
C ILE A 138 3.43 -7.75 7.30
N TRP A 139 3.47 -7.66 5.97
CA TRP A 139 2.43 -6.99 5.19
C TRP A 139 1.07 -7.69 5.31
N LEU A 140 1.04 -9.02 5.32
CA LEU A 140 -0.21 -9.77 5.54
C LEU A 140 -0.77 -9.53 6.95
N ILE A 141 0.08 -9.53 7.98
CA ILE A 141 -0.34 -9.23 9.35
C ILE A 141 -0.85 -7.79 9.46
N CYS A 142 -0.17 -6.85 8.81
CA CYS A 142 -0.59 -5.45 8.78
C CYS A 142 -1.94 -5.27 8.07
N ASP A 143 -2.20 -6.02 6.97
CA ASP A 143 -3.50 -5.99 6.28
C ASP A 143 -4.64 -6.51 7.16
N LEU A 144 -4.42 -7.58 7.92
CA LEU A 144 -5.39 -8.04 8.92
C LEU A 144 -5.65 -6.98 9.98
N GLY A 145 -4.60 -6.29 10.44
CA GLY A 145 -4.69 -5.15 11.34
C GLY A 145 -5.45 -3.97 10.71
N LEU A 146 -5.22 -3.71 9.42
CA LEU A 146 -5.92 -2.68 8.65
C LEU A 146 -7.41 -2.97 8.56
N VAL A 147 -7.81 -4.21 8.33
CA VAL A 147 -9.23 -4.63 8.33
C VAL A 147 -9.89 -4.34 9.69
N ALA A 148 -9.21 -4.69 10.79
CA ALA A 148 -9.70 -4.40 12.13
C ALA A 148 -9.81 -2.89 12.40
N LEU A 149 -8.78 -2.13 12.00
CA LEU A 149 -8.72 -0.67 12.12
C LEU A 149 -9.79 0.01 11.27
N ALA A 150 -10.02 -0.43 10.04
CA ALA A 150 -11.08 0.08 9.18
C ALA A 150 -12.47 -0.14 9.78
N GLY A 151 -12.71 -1.32 10.36
CA GLY A 151 -13.95 -1.62 11.06
C GLY A 151 -14.18 -0.76 12.32
N TRP A 152 -13.11 -0.38 13.01
CA TRP A 152 -13.16 0.56 14.12
C TRP A 152 -13.37 2.00 13.61
N LEU A 153 -12.63 2.41 12.60
CA LEU A 153 -12.67 3.76 12.01
C LEU A 153 -14.05 4.08 11.44
N GLY A 154 -14.66 3.14 10.71
CA GLY A 154 -16.00 3.32 10.14
C GLY A 154 -17.11 3.55 11.18
N ARG A 155 -16.84 3.27 12.47
CA ARG A 155 -17.74 3.58 13.58
C ARG A 155 -17.47 4.97 14.19
N HIS A 156 -16.30 5.57 13.92
CA HIS A 156 -15.82 6.80 14.54
C HIS A 156 -15.55 7.88 13.49
N ARG A 157 -16.62 8.41 12.89
CA ARG A 157 -16.57 9.40 11.78
C ARG A 157 -15.68 10.63 12.03
N ALA A 158 -15.45 11.01 13.29
CA ALA A 158 -14.57 12.13 13.61
C ALA A 158 -13.10 11.80 13.32
N VAL A 159 -12.68 10.55 13.60
CA VAL A 159 -11.33 10.06 13.35
C VAL A 159 -11.14 9.82 11.85
N GLU A 160 -12.14 9.23 11.17
CA GLU A 160 -12.17 9.05 9.73
C GLU A 160 -11.88 10.37 9.00
N ARG A 161 -12.59 11.44 9.33
CA ARG A 161 -12.36 12.79 8.76
C ARG A 161 -10.93 13.31 8.99
N SER A 162 -10.34 13.00 10.14
CA SER A 162 -8.96 13.39 10.45
C SER A 162 -7.96 12.65 9.56
N VAL A 163 -8.15 11.35 9.34
CA VAL A 163 -7.32 10.54 8.45
C VAL A 163 -7.48 10.98 7.00
N GLU A 164 -8.71 11.26 6.55
CA GLU A 164 -8.98 11.83 5.21
C GLU A 164 -8.27 13.16 4.98
N ARG A 165 -8.15 13.97 6.03
CA ARG A 165 -7.50 15.29 5.93
C ARG A 165 -5.98 15.20 5.87
N ILE A 166 -5.37 14.28 6.62
CA ILE A 166 -3.91 14.16 6.75
C ILE A 166 -3.32 13.22 5.69
N GLY A 167 -4.03 12.13 5.36
CA GLY A 167 -3.56 11.09 4.45
C GLY A 167 -3.00 11.59 3.11
N PRO A 168 -3.71 12.48 2.39
CA PRO A 168 -3.24 13.01 1.11
C PRO A 168 -1.88 13.71 1.17
N TYR A 169 -1.53 14.31 2.30
CA TYR A 169 -0.23 14.97 2.49
C TYR A 169 0.86 13.99 2.93
N ALA A 170 0.51 12.94 3.67
CA ALA A 170 1.46 11.95 4.14
C ALA A 170 1.95 11.02 3.01
N LEU A 171 1.06 10.64 2.09
CA LEU A 171 1.36 9.71 0.98
C LEU A 171 2.54 10.15 0.10
N PRO A 172 2.59 11.38 -0.46
CA PRO A 172 3.70 11.80 -1.31
C PRO A 172 5.04 11.75 -0.59
N VAL A 173 5.07 12.15 0.68
CA VAL A 173 6.29 12.17 1.50
C VAL A 173 6.79 10.74 1.75
N LEU A 174 5.89 9.83 2.08
CA LEU A 174 6.23 8.42 2.32
C LEU A 174 6.76 7.73 1.06
N TYR A 175 6.12 7.94 -0.09
CA TYR A 175 6.58 7.36 -1.36
C TYR A 175 7.98 7.85 -1.74
N VAL A 176 8.25 9.14 -1.59
CA VAL A 176 9.59 9.68 -1.84
C VAL A 176 10.61 9.10 -0.87
N ALA A 177 10.29 9.01 0.42
CA ALA A 177 11.17 8.45 1.44
C ALA A 177 11.49 6.97 1.16
N ILE A 178 10.50 6.16 0.79
CA ILE A 178 10.68 4.74 0.43
C ILE A 178 11.56 4.61 -0.82
N GLY A 179 11.29 5.39 -1.86
CA GLY A 179 12.07 5.36 -3.09
C GLY A 179 13.53 5.75 -2.87
N LEU A 180 13.79 6.79 -2.06
CA LEU A 180 15.14 7.16 -1.65
C LEU A 180 15.83 6.05 -0.86
N MET A 181 15.12 5.40 0.06
CA MET A 181 15.67 4.29 0.84
C MET A 181 16.05 3.10 -0.06
N VAL A 182 15.24 2.78 -1.07
CA VAL A 182 15.55 1.73 -2.06
C VAL A 182 16.79 2.10 -2.87
N LEU A 183 16.90 3.36 -3.34
CA LEU A 183 18.08 3.85 -4.07
C LEU A 183 19.36 3.75 -3.24
N VAL A 184 19.33 4.13 -1.98
CA VAL A 184 20.48 4.04 -1.07
C VAL A 184 20.88 2.58 -0.84
N ARG A 185 19.91 1.67 -0.65
CA ARG A 185 20.18 0.24 -0.42
C ARG A 185 20.70 -0.49 -1.66
N SER A 186 20.30 -0.07 -2.84
CA SER A 186 20.77 -0.68 -4.11
C SER A 186 22.21 -0.31 -4.45
N GLY A 187 22.90 0.47 -3.60
CA GLY A 187 24.31 0.80 -3.78
C GLY A 187 24.59 1.83 -4.89
N THR A 188 23.58 2.55 -5.37
CA THR A 188 23.74 3.53 -6.46
C THR A 188 24.68 4.68 -6.07
N PHE A 189 24.88 4.94 -4.79
CA PHE A 189 25.74 6.00 -4.26
C PHE A 189 27.02 5.49 -3.58
N GLY A 190 27.31 4.17 -3.65
CA GLY A 190 28.47 3.52 -3.04
C GLY A 190 29.24 2.75 -4.11
N SER A 191 30.09 3.44 -4.87
CA SER A 191 31.23 2.89 -5.62
C SER A 191 32.50 3.34 -5.01
#